data_48f878ee6ad30b9aa40b76c2c0e9a9e9
#
_entry.id   48f878ee6ad30b9aa40b76c2c0e9a9e9
#
_cell.length_a   1.000
_cell.length_b   1.000
_cell.length_c   1.000
_cell.angle_alpha   90.00
_cell.angle_beta   90.00
_cell.angle_gamma   90.00
#
_symmetry.space_group_name_H-M   'P 1'
#
loop_
_entity.id
_entity.type
_entity.pdbx_description
1 polymer ?
#
loop_
_entity_poly.entity_id
_entity_poly.type
_entity_poly.pdbx_seq_one_letter_code
_entity_poly.pdbx_strand_id
1 'polypeptide(L)'
;MLKRPVKFIADRLESFTSDIHARDHRVKGKIALKADGTITAFEIDDLTGVGPYSMYPRTSAIEANQVVNMIGGPYQFDNYRAEANVVYQNKAMMCQYRAVGHPIKCAVTEGLVDTAARTIGMDPAAFRQKNFHADDSYPKKSAQGMPFENLSHEECMSKMLDAMDYEALKTDRDAAREQGIYRGIGFAS
;
A
#
# COMPACT_ATOMS: atom_id res chain seq x y z
N MET A 1 17.74 -35.58 14.29
CA MET A 1 18.10 -35.11 12.92
C MET A 1 18.96 -36.18 12.26
N LEU A 2 18.76 -36.40 10.97
CA LEU A 2 19.33 -37.54 10.24
C LEU A 2 20.86 -37.44 9.96
N LYS A 3 21.47 -36.27 10.16
CA LYS A 3 22.89 -35.96 9.91
C LYS A 3 23.37 -36.36 8.48
N ARG A 4 22.48 -36.29 7.51
CA ARG A 4 22.75 -36.54 6.09
C ARG A 4 21.87 -35.71 5.20
N PRO A 5 22.26 -35.39 3.93
CA PRO A 5 21.42 -34.67 3.00
C PRO A 5 20.08 -35.37 2.78
N VAL A 6 19.01 -34.61 2.69
CA VAL A 6 17.66 -35.08 2.36
C VAL A 6 17.08 -34.18 1.28
N LYS A 7 16.48 -34.78 0.26
CA LYS A 7 15.73 -34.05 -0.77
C LYS A 7 14.24 -34.24 -0.53
N PHE A 8 13.51 -33.12 -0.53
CA PHE A 8 12.05 -33.08 -0.50
C PHE A 8 11.55 -32.33 -1.74
N ILE A 9 10.54 -32.85 -2.40
CA ILE A 9 9.89 -32.21 -3.53
C ILE A 9 8.40 -32.35 -3.30
N ALA A 10 7.75 -31.23 -3.01
CA ALA A 10 6.29 -31.16 -2.89
C ALA A 10 5.64 -31.09 -4.28
N ASP A 11 4.55 -31.79 -4.47
CA ASP A 11 3.66 -31.53 -5.59
C ASP A 11 2.77 -30.30 -5.30
N ARG A 12 1.90 -29.94 -6.23
CA ARG A 12 1.07 -28.74 -6.08
C ARG A 12 0.07 -28.86 -4.91
N LEU A 13 -0.51 -30.02 -4.70
CA LEU A 13 -1.48 -30.22 -3.62
C LEU A 13 -0.79 -30.21 -2.25
N GLU A 14 0.38 -30.84 -2.16
CA GLU A 14 1.21 -30.79 -0.94
C GLU A 14 1.62 -29.37 -0.64
N SER A 15 2.02 -28.57 -1.64
CA SER A 15 2.34 -27.15 -1.44
C SER A 15 1.15 -26.36 -0.93
N PHE A 16 -0.07 -26.58 -1.43
CA PHE A 16 -1.26 -25.89 -0.91
C PHE A 16 -1.59 -26.23 0.56
N THR A 17 -1.14 -27.37 1.03
CA THR A 17 -1.42 -27.81 2.42
C THR A 17 -0.26 -27.52 3.38
N SER A 18 0.97 -27.45 2.88
CA SER A 18 2.18 -27.34 3.71
C SER A 18 2.93 -26.02 3.61
N ASP A 19 2.77 -25.30 2.50
CA ASP A 19 3.44 -24.00 2.31
C ASP A 19 2.73 -22.89 3.07
N ILE A 20 3.50 -21.83 3.30
CA ILE A 20 3.00 -20.61 3.94
C ILE A 20 2.16 -19.84 2.93
N HIS A 21 1.00 -19.38 3.36
CA HIS A 21 0.19 -18.43 2.62
C HIS A 21 0.46 -16.99 3.09
N ALA A 22 0.14 -16.01 2.27
CA ALA A 22 0.30 -14.62 2.62
C ALA A 22 -0.96 -13.83 2.32
N ARG A 23 -1.04 -12.80 3.06
CA ARG A 23 -1.84 -11.59 3.08
C ARG A 23 -3.29 -11.86 3.40
N ASP A 24 -3.51 -12.05 4.71
CA ASP A 24 -4.84 -12.10 5.28
C ASP A 24 -5.04 -10.89 6.20
N HIS A 25 -5.45 -9.79 5.61
CA HIS A 25 -5.67 -8.54 6.29
C HIS A 25 -7.08 -8.01 6.07
N ARG A 26 -7.66 -7.47 7.12
CA ARG A 26 -8.86 -6.64 7.06
C ARG A 26 -8.51 -5.26 7.59
N VAL A 27 -8.32 -4.33 6.66
CA VAL A 27 -7.88 -2.98 7.00
C VAL A 27 -9.05 -2.01 6.88
N LYS A 28 -9.25 -1.20 7.92
CA LYS A 28 -10.08 0.00 7.89
C LYS A 28 -9.16 1.21 7.91
N GLY A 29 -9.40 2.15 7.01
CA GLY A 29 -8.61 3.36 6.91
C GLY A 29 -9.47 4.60 6.87
N LYS A 30 -8.93 5.68 7.42
CA LYS A 30 -9.47 7.03 7.28
C LYS A 30 -8.36 7.98 6.87
N ILE A 31 -8.70 8.96 6.06
CA ILE A 31 -7.84 10.07 5.67
C ILE A 31 -8.55 11.38 6.02
N ALA A 32 -7.82 12.33 6.58
CA ALA A 32 -8.34 13.66 6.89
C ALA A 32 -7.68 14.69 5.99
N LEU A 33 -8.49 15.63 5.51
CA LEU A 33 -8.09 16.67 4.55
C LEU A 33 -8.51 18.05 5.05
N LYS A 34 -7.74 19.07 4.66
CA LYS A 34 -8.22 20.45 4.62
C LYS A 34 -9.16 20.65 3.42
N ALA A 35 -9.91 21.74 3.41
CA ALA A 35 -10.82 22.07 2.31
C ALA A 35 -10.12 22.23 0.95
N ASP A 36 -8.83 22.58 0.96
CA ASP A 36 -8.00 22.72 -0.23
C ASP A 36 -7.41 21.38 -0.74
N GLY A 37 -7.73 20.27 -0.08
CA GLY A 37 -7.22 18.93 -0.43
C GLY A 37 -5.88 18.58 0.20
N THR A 38 -5.32 19.38 1.10
CA THR A 38 -4.10 19.03 1.83
C THR A 38 -4.37 17.91 2.83
N ILE A 39 -3.60 16.83 2.78
CA ILE A 39 -3.70 15.71 3.73
C ILE A 39 -3.16 16.15 5.09
N THR A 40 -3.91 15.86 6.16
CA THR A 40 -3.53 16.21 7.53
C THR A 40 -3.32 15.03 8.44
N ALA A 41 -4.00 13.91 8.16
CA ALA A 41 -3.88 12.70 8.98
C ALA A 41 -4.27 11.42 8.24
N PHE A 42 -3.69 10.30 8.71
CA PHE A 42 -4.20 8.95 8.45
C PHE A 42 -4.52 8.24 9.77
N GLU A 43 -5.61 7.46 9.77
CA GLU A 43 -5.97 6.52 10.84
C GLU A 43 -6.18 5.13 10.22
N ILE A 44 -5.53 4.12 10.79
CA ILE A 44 -5.53 2.73 10.27
C ILE A 44 -5.85 1.76 11.40
N ASP A 45 -6.74 0.83 11.13
CA ASP A 45 -7.08 -0.32 11.98
C ASP A 45 -6.91 -1.59 11.13
N ASP A 46 -5.87 -2.37 11.43
CA ASP A 46 -5.51 -3.59 10.72
C ASP A 46 -5.77 -4.83 11.59
N LEU A 47 -6.57 -5.74 11.08
CA LEU A 47 -6.76 -7.07 11.63
C LEU A 47 -6.07 -8.08 10.71
N THR A 48 -4.98 -8.69 11.22
CA THR A 48 -4.15 -9.65 10.48
C THR A 48 -4.31 -11.05 11.03
N GLY A 49 -4.66 -12.01 10.17
CA GLY A 49 -4.68 -13.43 10.48
C GLY A 49 -3.34 -14.11 10.22
N VAL A 50 -2.85 -14.92 11.18
CA VAL A 50 -1.57 -15.62 11.04
C VAL A 50 -1.69 -17.16 11.01
N GLY A 51 -2.93 -17.67 11.02
CA GLY A 51 -3.17 -19.11 11.09
C GLY A 51 -2.96 -19.67 12.51
N PRO A 52 -2.53 -20.94 12.66
CA PRO A 52 -2.54 -21.63 13.96
C PRO A 52 -1.37 -21.26 14.87
N TYR A 53 -0.27 -20.71 14.33
CA TYR A 53 0.92 -20.31 15.09
C TYR A 53 1.77 -19.33 14.28
N SER A 54 2.62 -18.59 15.00
CA SER A 54 3.58 -17.66 14.39
C SER A 54 4.82 -18.40 13.87
N MET A 55 5.35 -17.97 12.75
CA MET A 55 6.51 -18.56 12.12
C MET A 55 7.82 -18.21 12.84
N TYR A 56 8.71 -19.16 12.93
CA TYR A 56 10.09 -18.98 13.39
C TYR A 56 11.06 -18.99 12.18
N PRO A 57 12.18 -18.24 12.17
CA PRO A 57 12.68 -17.33 13.22
C PRO A 57 12.07 -15.91 13.17
N ARG A 58 11.37 -15.55 12.13
CA ARG A 58 10.67 -14.28 12.01
C ARG A 58 9.21 -14.47 12.42
N THR A 59 8.69 -13.53 13.19
CA THR A 59 7.28 -13.55 13.56
C THR A 59 6.37 -13.31 12.36
N SER A 60 5.22 -13.98 12.31
CA SER A 60 4.17 -13.71 11.32
C SER A 60 3.58 -12.30 11.48
N ALA A 61 3.72 -11.66 12.63
CA ALA A 61 3.28 -10.29 12.88
C ALA A 61 4.07 -9.21 12.10
N ILE A 62 5.20 -9.56 11.47
CA ILE A 62 6.02 -8.59 10.74
C ILE A 62 5.26 -7.97 9.56
N GLU A 63 4.32 -8.70 8.96
CA GLU A 63 3.50 -8.19 7.86
C GLU A 63 2.59 -7.05 8.35
N ALA A 64 1.86 -7.26 9.44
CA ALA A 64 1.05 -6.23 10.08
C ALA A 64 1.88 -5.01 10.52
N ASN A 65 3.04 -5.26 11.12
CA ASN A 65 3.95 -4.21 11.53
C ASN A 65 4.41 -3.33 10.34
N GLN A 66 4.73 -3.94 9.21
CA GLN A 66 5.06 -3.18 8.00
C GLN A 66 3.88 -2.39 7.45
N VAL A 67 2.67 -2.96 7.45
CA VAL A 67 1.47 -2.23 7.01
C VAL A 67 1.35 -0.93 7.78
N VAL A 68 1.29 -0.99 9.10
CA VAL A 68 1.06 0.21 9.93
C VAL A 68 2.23 1.20 9.94
N ASN A 69 3.47 0.73 9.81
CA ASN A 69 4.63 1.64 9.82
C ASN A 69 4.92 2.31 8.46
N MET A 70 4.24 1.91 7.37
CA MET A 70 4.56 2.38 6.03
C MET A 70 3.38 3.05 5.30
N ILE A 71 2.23 3.21 5.97
CA ILE A 71 1.08 3.94 5.42
C ILE A 71 1.49 5.38 5.06
N GLY A 72 0.89 5.91 4.03
CA GLY A 72 1.13 7.26 3.55
C GLY A 72 2.25 7.34 2.50
N GLY A 73 3.20 6.38 2.49
CA GLY A 73 4.22 6.32 1.43
C GLY A 73 4.88 7.68 1.16
N PRO A 74 4.71 8.23 -0.05
CA PRO A 74 5.32 9.50 -0.45
C PRO A 74 4.57 10.74 0.02
N TYR A 75 3.41 10.60 0.67
CA TYR A 75 2.57 11.73 1.02
C TYR A 75 2.98 12.39 2.32
N GLN A 76 2.89 13.72 2.35
CA GLN A 76 3.15 14.52 3.55
C GLN A 76 1.88 14.62 4.40
N PHE A 77 2.02 14.36 5.70
CA PHE A 77 0.99 14.56 6.72
C PHE A 77 1.65 14.59 8.11
N ASP A 78 0.98 15.22 9.08
CA ASP A 78 1.56 15.46 10.40
C ASP A 78 1.02 14.51 11.48
N ASN A 79 -0.17 13.95 11.27
CA ASN A 79 -0.85 13.16 12.29
C ASN A 79 -1.09 11.73 11.80
N TYR A 80 -0.73 10.78 12.66
CA TYR A 80 -0.89 9.37 12.37
C TYR A 80 -1.36 8.59 13.59
N ARG A 81 -2.36 7.75 13.40
CA ARG A 81 -2.78 6.75 14.38
C ARG A 81 -2.94 5.42 13.68
N ALA A 82 -2.35 4.37 14.23
CA ALA A 82 -2.56 3.02 13.75
C ALA A 82 -2.70 2.04 14.90
N GLU A 83 -3.52 1.02 14.66
CA GLU A 83 -3.67 -0.15 15.50
C GLU A 83 -3.55 -1.40 14.63
N ALA A 84 -2.78 -2.40 15.07
CA ALA A 84 -2.67 -3.68 14.42
C ALA A 84 -2.99 -4.80 15.41
N ASN A 85 -4.00 -5.59 15.11
CA ASN A 85 -4.41 -6.76 15.87
C ASN A 85 -4.04 -8.02 15.08
N VAL A 86 -3.11 -8.80 15.61
CA VAL A 86 -2.63 -10.04 15.02
C VAL A 86 -3.29 -11.22 15.72
N VAL A 87 -4.06 -12.02 14.99
CA VAL A 87 -4.89 -13.07 15.57
C VAL A 87 -4.57 -14.45 15.03
N TYR A 88 -4.65 -15.44 15.90
CA TYR A 88 -4.62 -16.84 15.50
C TYR A 88 -5.93 -17.25 14.85
N GLN A 89 -5.85 -18.17 13.91
CA GLN A 89 -7.01 -18.65 13.16
C GLN A 89 -6.87 -20.15 12.88
N ASN A 90 -8.01 -20.83 12.80
CA ASN A 90 -8.06 -22.25 12.47
C ASN A 90 -8.03 -22.46 10.94
N LYS A 91 -6.90 -22.15 10.33
CA LYS A 91 -6.63 -22.28 8.88
C LYS A 91 -5.13 -22.48 8.64
N ALA A 92 -4.72 -22.64 7.36
CA ALA A 92 -3.31 -22.73 6.98
C ALA A 92 -2.48 -21.56 7.55
N MET A 93 -1.22 -21.81 7.86
CA MET A 93 -0.31 -20.81 8.40
C MET A 93 -0.13 -19.65 7.43
N MET A 94 -0.24 -18.44 7.95
CA MET A 94 -0.02 -17.20 7.22
C MET A 94 1.28 -16.56 7.70
N CYS A 95 2.09 -16.10 6.76
CA CYS A 95 3.31 -15.37 7.06
C CYS A 95 3.69 -14.48 5.88
N GLN A 96 4.80 -13.78 6.03
CA GLN A 96 5.29 -12.86 5.01
C GLN A 96 5.62 -13.60 3.70
N TYR A 97 5.21 -13.00 2.60
CA TYR A 97 5.60 -13.33 1.24
C TYR A 97 6.29 -12.12 0.59
N ARG A 98 6.82 -12.24 -0.64
CA ARG A 98 7.51 -11.15 -1.34
C ARG A 98 6.85 -9.78 -1.09
N ALA A 99 7.65 -8.78 -0.71
CA ALA A 99 7.25 -7.43 -0.34
C ALA A 99 6.49 -7.31 1.00
N VAL A 100 6.21 -8.41 1.69
CA VAL A 100 5.63 -8.46 3.04
C VAL A 100 4.38 -7.56 3.15
N GLY A 101 4.38 -6.51 3.97
CA GLY A 101 3.27 -5.57 4.12
C GLY A 101 3.13 -4.50 3.03
N HIS A 102 4.12 -4.37 2.12
CA HIS A 102 4.09 -3.32 1.10
C HIS A 102 2.86 -3.33 0.18
N PRO A 103 2.41 -4.48 -0.37
CA PRO A 103 1.22 -4.49 -1.23
C PRO A 103 -0.03 -4.00 -0.51
N ILE A 104 -0.18 -4.38 0.77
CA ILE A 104 -1.34 -3.99 1.58
C ILE A 104 -1.28 -2.50 1.89
N LYS A 105 -0.12 -2.00 2.37
CA LYS A 105 0.04 -0.57 2.66
C LYS A 105 -0.17 0.28 1.41
N CYS A 106 0.32 -0.17 0.26
CA CYS A 106 0.12 0.53 -1.01
C CYS A 106 -1.37 0.57 -1.38
N ALA A 107 -2.05 -0.58 -1.40
CA ALA A 107 -3.47 -0.65 -1.70
C ALA A 107 -4.33 0.22 -0.76
N VAL A 108 -4.03 0.22 0.53
CA VAL A 108 -4.75 1.04 1.52
C VAL A 108 -4.46 2.53 1.33
N THR A 109 -3.20 2.91 1.23
CA THR A 109 -2.79 4.31 1.02
C THR A 109 -3.41 4.87 -0.26
N GLU A 110 -3.19 4.20 -1.38
CA GLU A 110 -3.63 4.68 -2.69
C GLU A 110 -5.15 4.65 -2.83
N GLY A 111 -5.82 3.66 -2.22
CA GLY A 111 -7.28 3.60 -2.17
C GLY A 111 -7.90 4.76 -1.37
N LEU A 112 -7.28 5.15 -0.25
CA LEU A 112 -7.71 6.31 0.53
C LEU A 112 -7.45 7.63 -0.21
N VAL A 113 -6.27 7.76 -0.81
CA VAL A 113 -5.88 8.94 -1.62
C VAL A 113 -6.82 9.13 -2.81
N ASP A 114 -7.11 8.06 -3.54
CA ASP A 114 -8.06 8.07 -4.65
C ASP A 114 -9.49 8.44 -4.21
N THR A 115 -9.93 7.86 -3.09
CA THR A 115 -11.25 8.17 -2.53
C THR A 115 -11.32 9.63 -2.10
N ALA A 116 -10.28 10.15 -1.47
CA ALA A 116 -10.16 11.54 -1.05
C ALA A 116 -10.25 12.49 -2.26
N ALA A 117 -9.42 12.27 -3.29
CA ALA A 117 -9.42 13.07 -4.51
C ALA A 117 -10.81 13.14 -5.15
N ARG A 118 -11.47 11.99 -5.31
CA ARG A 118 -12.83 11.91 -5.86
C ARG A 118 -13.87 12.63 -4.99
N THR A 119 -13.77 12.50 -3.68
CA THR A 119 -14.73 13.09 -2.75
C THR A 119 -14.73 14.61 -2.82
N ILE A 120 -13.57 15.23 -3.03
CA ILE A 120 -13.44 16.68 -3.15
C ILE A 120 -13.47 17.18 -4.61
N GLY A 121 -13.65 16.27 -5.59
CA GLY A 121 -13.71 16.62 -7.01
C GLY A 121 -12.36 17.06 -7.60
N MET A 122 -11.24 16.66 -6.98
CA MET A 122 -9.90 16.98 -7.48
C MET A 122 -9.39 15.87 -8.41
N ASP A 123 -8.65 16.26 -9.45
CA ASP A 123 -7.97 15.31 -10.32
C ASP A 123 -7.00 14.43 -9.51
N PRO A 124 -7.02 13.08 -9.68
CA PRO A 124 -6.19 12.17 -8.89
C PRO A 124 -4.69 12.39 -9.00
N ALA A 125 -4.20 12.84 -10.16
CA ALA A 125 -2.79 13.18 -10.35
C ALA A 125 -2.45 14.48 -9.62
N ALA A 126 -3.26 15.51 -9.79
CA ALA A 126 -3.08 16.80 -9.13
C ALA A 126 -3.16 16.68 -7.58
N PHE A 127 -4.06 15.82 -7.08
CA PHE A 127 -4.15 15.54 -5.65
C PHE A 127 -2.87 14.92 -5.10
N ARG A 128 -2.26 13.97 -5.84
CA ARG A 128 -0.99 13.33 -5.47
C ARG A 128 0.16 14.32 -5.48
N GLN A 129 0.33 15.07 -6.57
CA GLN A 129 1.38 16.10 -6.70
C GLN A 129 1.29 17.13 -5.56
N LYS A 130 0.09 17.58 -5.21
CA LYS A 130 -0.13 18.52 -4.10
C LYS A 130 0.35 18.00 -2.75
N ASN A 131 0.29 16.69 -2.54
CA ASN A 131 0.50 16.08 -1.23
C ASN A 131 1.81 15.29 -1.12
N PHE A 132 2.64 15.23 -2.15
CA PHE A 132 3.95 14.62 -2.05
C PHE A 132 4.87 15.39 -1.08
N HIS A 133 5.83 14.69 -0.50
CA HIS A 133 7.00 15.35 0.05
C HIS A 133 7.75 16.03 -1.08
N ALA A 134 8.06 17.32 -0.94
CA ALA A 134 8.84 18.06 -1.94
C ALA A 134 10.22 17.43 -2.11
N ASP A 135 10.69 17.33 -3.35
CA ASP A 135 11.96 16.66 -3.69
C ASP A 135 13.19 17.34 -3.06
N ASP A 136 13.10 18.64 -2.72
CA ASP A 136 14.13 19.40 -2.04
C ASP A 136 14.03 19.35 -0.49
N SER A 137 13.04 18.65 0.07
CA SER A 137 12.79 18.58 1.50
C SER A 137 13.59 17.50 2.25
N TYR A 138 14.34 16.69 1.54
CA TYR A 138 15.13 15.58 2.11
C TYR A 138 16.50 16.03 2.64
N PRO A 139 17.08 15.36 3.67
CA PRO A 139 16.53 14.20 4.37
C PRO A 139 15.43 14.57 5.39
N LYS A 140 14.46 13.69 5.58
CA LYS A 140 13.39 13.89 6.54
C LYS A 140 12.87 12.57 7.12
N LYS A 141 11.93 12.64 8.05
CA LYS A 141 11.23 11.47 8.57
C LYS A 141 9.74 11.52 8.22
N SER A 142 9.14 10.37 7.95
CA SER A 142 7.69 10.24 7.90
C SER A 142 7.05 10.49 9.26
N ALA A 143 5.72 10.64 9.30
CA ALA A 143 4.98 10.76 10.56
C ALA A 143 5.17 9.53 11.50
N GLN A 144 5.50 8.36 10.93
CA GLN A 144 5.82 7.13 11.67
C GLN A 144 7.30 7.04 12.11
N GLY A 145 8.11 8.05 11.75
CA GLY A 145 9.54 8.09 12.09
C GLY A 145 10.47 7.36 11.12
N MET A 146 9.97 6.87 9.98
CA MET A 146 10.79 6.25 8.95
C MET A 146 11.68 7.30 8.27
N PRO A 147 13.01 7.06 8.16
CA PRO A 147 13.90 7.99 7.48
C PRO A 147 13.70 7.94 5.96
N PHE A 148 13.63 9.11 5.35
CA PHE A 148 13.67 9.33 3.92
C PHE A 148 14.93 10.16 3.62
N GLU A 149 15.82 9.66 2.77
CA GLU A 149 17.11 10.29 2.55
C GLU A 149 17.15 11.16 1.30
N ASN A 150 16.78 10.60 0.16
CA ASN A 150 16.78 11.29 -1.13
C ASN A 150 15.78 10.62 -2.07
N LEU A 151 14.62 11.20 -2.24
CA LEU A 151 13.54 10.69 -3.08
C LEU A 151 13.12 11.77 -4.08
N SER A 152 12.51 11.39 -5.19
CA SER A 152 12.14 12.26 -6.30
C SER A 152 10.72 11.96 -6.79
N HIS A 153 9.76 11.98 -5.86
CA HIS A 153 8.37 11.64 -6.18
C HIS A 153 7.71 12.67 -7.08
N GLU A 154 7.97 13.97 -6.87
CA GLU A 154 7.42 15.04 -7.69
C GLU A 154 7.95 14.96 -9.14
N GLU A 155 9.28 14.85 -9.30
CA GLU A 155 9.90 14.73 -10.61
C GLU A 155 9.46 13.45 -11.33
N CYS A 156 9.40 12.33 -10.62
CA CYS A 156 8.99 11.03 -11.16
C CYS A 156 7.55 11.08 -11.68
N MET A 157 6.64 11.65 -10.89
CA MET A 157 5.23 11.82 -11.28
C MET A 157 5.09 12.74 -12.50
N SER A 158 5.80 13.87 -12.52
CA SER A 158 5.78 14.80 -13.64
C SER A 158 6.24 14.14 -14.95
N LYS A 159 7.38 13.46 -14.92
CA LYS A 159 7.90 12.72 -16.09
C LYS A 159 6.94 11.62 -16.55
N MET A 160 6.28 10.93 -15.63
CA MET A 160 5.30 9.90 -15.98
C MET A 160 4.08 10.52 -16.67
N LEU A 161 3.52 11.60 -16.15
CA LEU A 161 2.36 12.28 -16.74
C LEU A 161 2.66 12.79 -18.15
N ASP A 162 3.85 13.36 -18.35
CA ASP A 162 4.32 13.81 -19.67
C ASP A 162 4.50 12.64 -20.63
N ALA A 163 5.16 11.57 -20.21
CA ALA A 163 5.44 10.42 -21.05
C ALA A 163 4.19 9.66 -21.51
N MET A 164 3.12 9.68 -20.69
CA MET A 164 1.85 9.02 -21.03
C MET A 164 0.85 9.93 -21.73
N ASP A 165 1.15 11.20 -21.91
CA ASP A 165 0.22 12.25 -22.38
C ASP A 165 -1.11 12.19 -21.61
N TYR A 166 -1.03 12.47 -20.31
CA TYR A 166 -2.15 12.26 -19.38
C TYR A 166 -3.42 13.03 -19.81
N GLU A 167 -3.28 14.23 -20.37
CA GLU A 167 -4.41 15.03 -20.84
C GLU A 167 -5.11 14.39 -22.03
N ALA A 168 -4.34 13.85 -22.98
CA ALA A 168 -4.92 13.09 -24.10
C ALA A 168 -5.64 11.83 -23.62
N LEU A 169 -5.06 11.09 -22.66
CA LEU A 169 -5.71 9.91 -22.08
C LEU A 169 -7.05 10.23 -21.37
N LYS A 170 -7.15 11.37 -20.70
CA LYS A 170 -8.41 11.84 -20.11
C LYS A 170 -9.45 12.14 -21.19
N THR A 171 -9.04 12.83 -22.23
CA THR A 171 -9.90 13.17 -23.38
C THR A 171 -10.42 11.92 -24.07
N ASP A 172 -9.55 10.95 -24.36
CA ASP A 172 -9.91 9.67 -24.97
C ASP A 172 -10.84 8.84 -24.10
N ARG A 173 -10.60 8.85 -22.79
CA ARG A 173 -11.48 8.17 -21.82
C ARG A 173 -12.88 8.74 -21.85
N ASP A 174 -13.00 10.07 -21.86
CA ASP A 174 -14.29 10.74 -21.78
C ASP A 174 -15.05 10.58 -23.10
N ALA A 175 -14.39 10.67 -24.25
CA ALA A 175 -14.97 10.39 -25.56
C ALA A 175 -15.43 8.92 -25.70
N ALA A 176 -14.65 7.96 -25.15
CA ALA A 176 -15.04 6.55 -25.14
C ALA A 176 -16.30 6.32 -24.29
N ARG A 177 -16.45 7.04 -23.17
CA ARG A 177 -17.63 6.95 -22.29
C ARG A 177 -18.91 7.37 -22.99
N GLU A 178 -18.88 8.39 -23.86
CA GLU A 178 -20.03 8.80 -24.67
C GLU A 178 -20.50 7.70 -25.63
N GLN A 179 -19.58 6.79 -25.98
CA GLN A 179 -19.87 5.61 -26.82
C GLN A 179 -20.24 4.36 -26.00
N GLY A 180 -20.41 4.50 -24.67
CA GLY A 180 -20.72 3.38 -23.77
C GLY A 180 -19.50 2.53 -23.40
N ILE A 181 -18.28 2.95 -23.72
CA ILE A 181 -17.03 2.25 -23.39
C ILE A 181 -16.43 2.88 -22.14
N TYR A 182 -16.37 2.10 -21.04
CA TYR A 182 -15.82 2.57 -19.76
C TYR A 182 -14.35 2.22 -19.64
N ARG A 183 -13.49 3.23 -19.64
CA ARG A 183 -12.06 3.12 -19.39
C ARG A 183 -11.71 3.73 -18.05
N GLY A 184 -10.71 3.17 -17.36
CA GLY A 184 -10.18 3.70 -16.10
C GLY A 184 -8.73 4.11 -16.24
N ILE A 185 -8.33 5.15 -15.51
CA ILE A 185 -6.94 5.55 -15.30
C ILE A 185 -6.69 5.44 -13.81
N GLY A 186 -5.66 4.71 -13.41
CA GLY A 186 -5.29 4.52 -12.02
C GLY A 186 -3.84 4.92 -11.78
N PHE A 187 -3.55 5.42 -10.57
CA PHE A 187 -2.22 5.76 -10.11
C PHE A 187 -1.88 4.98 -8.85
N ALA A 188 -0.58 4.67 -8.69
CA ALA A 188 -0.01 4.18 -7.44
C ALA A 188 1.41 4.73 -7.29
N SER A 189 1.78 5.17 -6.07
CA SER A 189 3.07 5.78 -5.75
C SER A 189 3.80 5.02 -4.64
#